data_80e64453eccfcb49287de6b2afd96a64
#
_entry.id   80e64453eccfcb49287de6b2afd96a64
#
_cell.length_a   1.000
_cell.length_b   1.000
_cell.length_c   1.000
_cell.angle_alpha   90.00
_cell.angle_beta   90.00
_cell.angle_gamma   90.00
#
_symmetry.space_group_name_H-M   'P 1'
#
loop_
_entity.id
_entity.type
_entity.pdbx_description
1 polymer ?
#
loop_
_entity_poly.entity_id
_entity_poly.type
_entity_poly.pdbx_seq_one_letter_code
_entity_poly.pdbx_strand_id
1 'polypeptide(L)'
;MSPSTTPLRPPSSPARPAPAAPRPRRRPWPRYALRAGSLLAALGLWQLLTSRDINLWLRFAQFPTATEVAREFSDRLGTDAYWQDLTDSLTRILTGFALAAALGVAVGTAIARSRLVSDLLSPVLEVLRPIPAIALVPVAILMFPSNEQGIVFITFTAAFFPVLVSTRHAVRALSPVWEEAVLTMGGGRWRVLGSVVLPGALPGILGGLSVGIGVSWICVISAEMISGAYGVGYRTWQDYTIVDYPGVFVGMTTIGLLGWLTSTAVELAGRRLTRWLPRTGAAEPAAPRPRRRKEAGTP
;
A
#
# COMPACT_ATOMS: atom_id res chain seq x y z
N MET A 1 85.62 -9.12 7.78
CA MET A 1 84.38 -9.28 6.97
C MET A 1 83.18 -8.81 7.80
N SER A 2 82.76 -7.56 7.62
CA SER A 2 81.60 -6.99 8.35
C SER A 2 80.36 -7.10 7.49
N PRO A 3 79.24 -7.54 8.02
CA PRO A 3 77.98 -7.60 7.23
C PRO A 3 77.38 -6.19 7.10
N SER A 4 77.08 -5.79 5.89
CA SER A 4 76.43 -4.54 5.52
C SER A 4 74.93 -4.67 5.83
N THR A 5 74.46 -3.91 6.81
CA THR A 5 73.02 -3.78 7.11
C THR A 5 72.38 -2.77 6.14
N THR A 6 71.58 -3.26 5.21
CA THR A 6 70.77 -2.40 4.35
C THR A 6 69.55 -1.91 5.13
N PRO A 7 69.24 -0.59 5.20
CA PRO A 7 68.09 -0.08 5.90
C PRO A 7 66.76 -0.43 5.17
N LEU A 8 65.81 -1.04 5.90
CA LEU A 8 64.48 -1.30 5.42
C LEU A 8 63.72 0.02 5.20
N ARG A 9 63.31 0.23 3.96
CA ARG A 9 62.47 1.37 3.55
C ARG A 9 61.10 1.23 4.19
N PRO A 10 60.55 2.24 4.89
CA PRO A 10 59.23 2.17 5.48
C PRO A 10 58.16 2.02 4.39
N PRO A 11 57.08 1.26 4.65
CA PRO A 11 55.99 1.08 3.69
C PRO A 11 55.31 2.42 3.39
N SER A 12 55.22 2.76 2.10
CA SER A 12 54.54 3.96 1.62
C SER A 12 53.05 3.93 2.06
N SER A 13 52.64 4.95 2.83
CA SER A 13 51.23 5.14 3.21
C SER A 13 50.32 5.15 1.97
N PRO A 14 49.19 4.43 2.00
CA PRO A 14 48.25 4.47 0.88
C PRO A 14 47.73 5.90 0.71
N ALA A 15 47.83 6.44 -0.50
CA ALA A 15 47.36 7.77 -0.87
C ALA A 15 45.85 7.86 -0.54
N ARG A 16 45.47 8.91 0.21
CA ARG A 16 44.07 9.23 0.46
C ARG A 16 43.33 9.38 -0.89
N PRO A 17 42.21 8.69 -1.08
CA PRO A 17 41.39 8.89 -2.29
C PRO A 17 40.95 10.35 -2.36
N ALA A 18 41.16 10.97 -3.52
CA ALA A 18 40.73 12.33 -3.78
C ALA A 18 39.22 12.48 -3.52
N PRO A 19 38.76 13.61 -2.95
CA PRO A 19 37.35 13.85 -2.71
C PRO A 19 36.59 13.75 -4.04
N ALA A 20 35.56 12.88 -4.06
CA ALA A 20 34.73 12.71 -5.22
C ALA A 20 34.06 14.04 -5.59
N ALA A 21 34.20 14.46 -6.84
CA ALA A 21 33.61 15.68 -7.35
C ALA A 21 32.07 15.68 -7.07
N PRO A 22 31.50 16.82 -6.65
CA PRO A 22 30.09 16.93 -6.35
C PRO A 22 29.26 16.55 -7.59
N ARG A 23 28.48 15.48 -7.48
CA ARG A 23 27.58 15.05 -8.57
C ARG A 23 26.60 16.18 -8.86
N PRO A 24 26.43 16.62 -10.13
CA PRO A 24 25.51 17.68 -10.47
C PRO A 24 24.12 17.31 -9.97
N ARG A 25 23.52 18.16 -9.14
CA ARG A 25 22.13 18.05 -8.71
C ARG A 25 21.25 18.16 -9.95
N ARG A 26 20.79 17.03 -10.47
CA ARG A 26 19.85 16.99 -11.58
C ARG A 26 18.58 17.72 -11.13
N ARG A 27 18.29 18.84 -11.78
CA ARG A 27 17.07 19.63 -11.54
C ARG A 27 15.84 18.72 -11.70
N PRO A 28 14.91 18.66 -10.72
CA PRO A 28 13.74 17.78 -10.79
C PRO A 28 12.73 18.17 -11.88
N TRP A 29 12.82 19.38 -12.39
CA TRP A 29 11.91 19.97 -13.37
C TRP A 29 11.66 19.12 -14.64
N PRO A 30 12.67 18.52 -15.32
CA PRO A 30 12.38 17.73 -16.53
C PRO A 30 11.57 16.46 -16.25
N ARG A 31 11.61 15.92 -15.04
CA ARG A 31 10.81 14.74 -14.68
C ARG A 31 9.33 15.05 -14.48
N TYR A 32 9.00 16.19 -13.92
CA TYR A 32 7.61 16.63 -13.77
C TYR A 32 7.00 17.02 -15.11
N ALA A 33 7.76 17.72 -15.97
CA ALA A 33 7.34 18.03 -17.32
C ALA A 33 7.09 16.78 -18.16
N LEU A 34 7.96 15.76 -18.06
CA LEU A 34 7.78 14.48 -18.74
C LEU A 34 6.52 13.75 -18.25
N ARG A 35 6.27 13.73 -16.94
CA ARG A 35 5.06 13.11 -16.36
C ARG A 35 3.79 13.85 -16.79
N ALA A 36 3.78 15.17 -16.71
CA ALA A 36 2.66 15.97 -17.18
C ALA A 36 2.42 15.77 -18.68
N GLY A 37 3.49 15.76 -19.48
CA GLY A 37 3.41 15.48 -20.91
C GLY A 37 2.85 14.09 -21.25
N SER A 38 3.22 13.07 -20.49
CA SER A 38 2.67 11.71 -20.69
C SER A 38 1.18 11.63 -20.34
N LEU A 39 0.74 12.30 -19.28
CA LEU A 39 -0.68 12.37 -18.92
C LEU A 39 -1.51 13.13 -19.96
N LEU A 40 -1.02 14.29 -20.42
CA LEU A 40 -1.67 15.06 -21.47
C LEU A 40 -1.72 14.29 -22.79
N ALA A 41 -0.64 13.57 -23.15
CA ALA A 41 -0.62 12.72 -24.34
C ALA A 41 -1.64 11.57 -24.24
N ALA A 42 -1.76 10.95 -23.06
CA ALA A 42 -2.75 9.88 -22.84
C ALA A 42 -4.20 10.42 -22.94
N LEU A 43 -4.49 11.57 -22.34
CA LEU A 43 -5.79 12.24 -22.45
C LEU A 43 -6.09 12.67 -23.88
N GLY A 44 -5.11 13.24 -24.58
CA GLY A 44 -5.24 13.62 -25.99
C GLY A 44 -5.47 12.42 -26.92
N LEU A 45 -4.78 11.32 -26.65
CA LEU A 45 -4.97 10.06 -27.38
C LEU A 45 -6.39 9.50 -27.13
N TRP A 46 -6.84 9.48 -25.87
CA TRP A 46 -8.20 9.06 -25.53
C TRP A 46 -9.23 9.92 -26.27
N GLN A 47 -9.12 11.26 -26.17
CA GLN A 47 -10.00 12.21 -26.86
C GLN A 47 -10.00 11.97 -28.38
N LEU A 48 -8.84 11.73 -28.99
CA LEU A 48 -8.71 11.52 -30.44
C LEU A 48 -9.36 10.21 -30.87
N LEU A 49 -9.16 9.12 -30.12
CA LEU A 49 -9.69 7.80 -30.45
C LEU A 49 -11.23 7.79 -30.34
N THR A 50 -11.79 8.46 -29.30
CA THR A 50 -13.24 8.50 -29.10
C THR A 50 -13.96 9.50 -30.00
N SER A 51 -13.33 10.65 -30.34
CA SER A 51 -13.96 11.66 -31.21
C SER A 51 -13.99 11.31 -32.69
N ARG A 52 -13.13 10.37 -33.12
CA ARG A 52 -13.03 9.97 -34.54
C ARG A 52 -13.71 8.64 -34.86
N ASP A 53 -14.50 8.06 -33.92
CA ASP A 53 -15.18 6.77 -34.08
C ASP A 53 -14.29 5.69 -34.69
N ILE A 54 -13.03 5.62 -34.26
CA ILE A 54 -12.06 4.70 -34.82
C ILE A 54 -12.44 3.28 -34.39
N ASN A 55 -13.17 2.58 -35.24
CA ASN A 55 -13.54 1.19 -35.08
C ASN A 55 -12.36 0.29 -35.51
N LEU A 56 -11.45 0.04 -34.57
CA LEU A 56 -10.46 -1.03 -34.72
C LEU A 56 -11.12 -2.37 -34.34
N TRP A 57 -10.70 -3.00 -33.29
CA TRP A 57 -11.32 -4.20 -32.69
C TRP A 57 -12.25 -3.83 -31.52
N LEU A 58 -12.05 -2.66 -30.92
CA LEU A 58 -12.84 -2.09 -29.83
C LEU A 58 -13.87 -1.10 -30.40
N ARG A 59 -15.09 -1.13 -29.85
CA ARG A 59 -16.17 -0.22 -30.23
C ARG A 59 -16.00 1.12 -29.52
N PHE A 60 -15.07 1.96 -29.97
CA PHE A 60 -14.82 3.28 -29.36
C PHE A 60 -16.00 4.24 -29.46
N ALA A 61 -16.91 4.02 -30.42
CA ALA A 61 -18.13 4.81 -30.58
C ALA A 61 -19.06 4.79 -29.34
N GLN A 62 -18.92 3.79 -28.45
CA GLN A 62 -19.68 3.71 -27.21
C GLN A 62 -18.94 4.31 -26.00
N PHE A 63 -17.69 4.70 -26.17
CA PHE A 63 -16.89 5.32 -25.11
C PHE A 63 -17.07 6.84 -25.11
N PRO A 64 -17.36 7.46 -23.97
CA PRO A 64 -17.49 8.91 -23.89
C PRO A 64 -16.14 9.59 -24.16
N THR A 65 -16.20 10.79 -24.73
CA THR A 65 -15.04 11.63 -24.88
C THR A 65 -14.58 12.19 -23.54
N ALA A 66 -13.29 12.53 -23.41
CA ALA A 66 -12.78 13.12 -22.17
C ALA A 66 -13.50 14.45 -21.83
N THR A 67 -13.96 15.20 -22.85
CA THR A 67 -14.72 16.44 -22.67
C THR A 67 -16.13 16.21 -22.15
N GLU A 68 -16.82 15.14 -22.57
CA GLU A 68 -18.14 14.77 -22.03
C GLU A 68 -18.02 14.34 -20.56
N VAL A 69 -17.03 13.51 -20.24
CA VAL A 69 -16.77 13.11 -18.85
C VAL A 69 -16.44 14.31 -17.96
N ALA A 70 -15.63 15.27 -18.46
CA ALA A 70 -15.30 16.47 -17.69
C ALA A 70 -16.52 17.37 -17.46
N ARG A 71 -17.43 17.49 -18.43
CA ARG A 71 -18.69 18.23 -18.29
C ARG A 71 -19.60 17.55 -17.28
N GLU A 72 -19.86 16.24 -17.44
CA GLU A 72 -20.67 15.46 -16.52
C GLU A 72 -20.11 15.51 -15.08
N PHE A 73 -18.78 15.46 -14.93
CA PHE A 73 -18.14 15.60 -13.63
C PHE A 73 -18.41 16.98 -13.00
N SER A 74 -18.31 18.07 -13.79
CA SER A 74 -18.60 19.43 -13.30
C SER A 74 -20.06 19.60 -12.89
N ASP A 75 -20.99 19.01 -13.64
CA ASP A 75 -22.42 19.09 -13.37
C ASP A 75 -22.77 18.32 -12.07
N ARG A 76 -22.20 17.14 -11.86
CA ARG A 76 -22.38 16.33 -10.63
C ARG A 76 -21.79 16.98 -9.38
N LEU A 77 -20.68 17.71 -9.49
CA LEU A 77 -20.10 18.43 -8.35
C LEU A 77 -21.07 19.46 -7.74
N GLY A 78 -22.04 19.97 -8.53
CA GLY A 78 -23.10 20.87 -8.07
C GLY A 78 -24.29 20.19 -7.41
N THR A 79 -24.32 18.85 -7.33
CA THR A 79 -25.46 18.09 -6.80
C THR A 79 -25.18 17.54 -5.39
N ASP A 80 -26.14 17.69 -4.48
CA ASP A 80 -26.04 17.15 -3.12
C ASP A 80 -25.95 15.61 -3.13
N ALA A 81 -26.62 14.96 -4.07
CA ALA A 81 -26.63 13.51 -4.23
C ALA A 81 -25.20 12.94 -4.46
N TYR A 82 -24.38 13.61 -5.24
CA TYR A 82 -23.01 13.20 -5.49
C TYR A 82 -22.17 13.20 -4.19
N TRP A 83 -22.30 14.25 -3.39
CA TRP A 83 -21.58 14.38 -2.12
C TRP A 83 -22.08 13.39 -1.08
N GLN A 84 -23.37 13.06 -1.11
CA GLN A 84 -23.95 12.03 -0.24
C GLN A 84 -23.40 10.65 -0.59
N ASP A 85 -23.45 10.24 -1.87
CA ASP A 85 -22.89 8.96 -2.32
C ASP A 85 -21.40 8.83 -1.95
N LEU A 86 -20.64 9.93 -2.06
CA LEU A 86 -19.22 9.98 -1.72
C LEU A 86 -18.99 9.82 -0.21
N THR A 87 -19.78 10.52 0.62
CA THR A 87 -19.66 10.41 2.08
C THR A 87 -20.08 9.04 2.60
N ASP A 88 -21.09 8.42 2.00
CA ASP A 88 -21.57 7.09 2.35
C ASP A 88 -20.49 6.03 2.06
N SER A 89 -19.94 6.02 0.84
CA SER A 89 -18.84 5.09 0.51
C SER A 89 -17.62 5.31 1.39
N LEU A 90 -17.25 6.57 1.65
CA LEU A 90 -16.10 6.91 2.48
C LEU A 90 -16.29 6.47 3.93
N THR A 91 -17.49 6.66 4.47
CA THR A 91 -17.83 6.24 5.84
C THR A 91 -17.77 4.72 5.99
N ARG A 92 -18.32 3.97 5.04
CA ARG A 92 -18.30 2.50 5.02
C ARG A 92 -16.86 1.97 4.97
N ILE A 93 -16.05 2.50 4.06
CA ILE A 93 -14.67 2.03 3.91
C ILE A 93 -13.82 2.37 5.13
N LEU A 94 -13.93 3.59 5.66
CA LEU A 94 -13.14 4.00 6.83
C LEU A 94 -13.54 3.20 8.08
N THR A 95 -14.84 2.96 8.28
CA THR A 95 -15.34 2.16 9.41
C THR A 95 -14.86 0.71 9.30
N GLY A 96 -15.09 0.04 8.17
CA GLY A 96 -14.66 -1.34 7.96
C GLY A 96 -13.15 -1.51 8.05
N PHE A 97 -12.40 -0.58 7.45
CA PHE A 97 -10.95 -0.57 7.50
C PHE A 97 -10.39 -0.32 8.90
N ALA A 98 -10.97 0.61 9.66
CA ALA A 98 -10.54 0.88 11.04
C ALA A 98 -10.75 -0.33 11.95
N LEU A 99 -11.89 -1.02 11.83
CA LEU A 99 -12.14 -2.28 12.52
C LEU A 99 -11.14 -3.37 12.11
N ALA A 100 -10.87 -3.50 10.82
CA ALA A 100 -9.91 -4.45 10.30
C ALA A 100 -8.48 -4.14 10.77
N ALA A 101 -8.09 -2.88 10.81
CA ALA A 101 -6.80 -2.44 11.33
C ALA A 101 -6.65 -2.80 12.82
N ALA A 102 -7.64 -2.44 13.63
CA ALA A 102 -7.61 -2.71 15.08
C ALA A 102 -7.56 -4.22 15.37
N LEU A 103 -8.50 -5.00 14.81
CA LEU A 103 -8.59 -6.44 15.06
C LEU A 103 -7.49 -7.23 14.35
N GLY A 104 -7.11 -6.85 13.14
CA GLY A 104 -6.03 -7.51 12.40
C GLY A 104 -4.68 -7.36 13.08
N VAL A 105 -4.38 -6.17 13.62
CA VAL A 105 -3.16 -5.93 14.40
C VAL A 105 -3.21 -6.68 15.73
N ALA A 106 -4.33 -6.63 16.46
CA ALA A 106 -4.47 -7.29 17.74
C ALA A 106 -4.35 -8.82 17.60
N VAL A 107 -5.13 -9.42 16.69
CA VAL A 107 -5.13 -10.89 16.45
C VAL A 107 -3.80 -11.34 15.84
N GLY A 108 -3.27 -10.60 14.87
CA GLY A 108 -1.97 -10.91 14.25
C GLY A 108 -0.83 -10.91 15.27
N THR A 109 -0.81 -9.93 16.18
CA THR A 109 0.16 -9.86 17.28
C THR A 109 -0.05 -11.01 18.27
N ALA A 110 -1.29 -11.31 18.66
CA ALA A 110 -1.62 -12.39 19.59
C ALA A 110 -1.18 -13.77 19.04
N ILE A 111 -1.45 -14.06 17.76
CA ILE A 111 -1.00 -15.28 17.06
C ILE A 111 0.53 -15.34 16.98
N ALA A 112 1.20 -14.20 16.77
CA ALA A 112 2.65 -14.17 16.69
C ALA A 112 3.32 -14.43 18.06
N ARG A 113 2.67 -14.03 19.17
CA ARG A 113 3.23 -14.04 20.53
C ARG A 113 2.81 -15.25 21.38
N SER A 114 1.72 -15.91 21.07
CA SER A 114 1.15 -17.00 21.86
C SER A 114 0.97 -18.26 21.02
N ARG A 115 1.62 -19.35 21.41
CA ARG A 115 1.44 -20.65 20.77
C ARG A 115 -0.01 -21.13 20.88
N LEU A 116 -0.63 -20.98 22.07
CA LEU A 116 -2.01 -21.37 22.28
C LEU A 116 -2.96 -20.66 21.33
N VAL A 117 -2.82 -19.33 21.20
CA VAL A 117 -3.64 -18.53 20.29
C VAL A 117 -3.37 -18.91 18.83
N SER A 118 -2.10 -19.17 18.49
CA SER A 118 -1.73 -19.64 17.16
C SER A 118 -2.39 -20.98 16.83
N ASP A 119 -2.32 -21.96 17.74
CA ASP A 119 -2.85 -23.31 17.51
C ASP A 119 -4.39 -23.32 17.41
N LEU A 120 -5.05 -22.41 18.15
CA LEU A 120 -6.52 -22.30 18.11
C LEU A 120 -7.03 -21.52 16.88
N LEU A 121 -6.41 -20.39 16.54
CA LEU A 121 -6.95 -19.49 15.51
C LEU A 121 -6.37 -19.73 14.13
N SER A 122 -5.09 -20.16 14.02
CA SER A 122 -4.48 -20.29 12.70
C SER A 122 -5.21 -21.28 11.78
N PRO A 123 -5.65 -22.48 12.23
CA PRO A 123 -6.35 -23.42 11.33
C PRO A 123 -7.63 -22.82 10.75
N VAL A 124 -8.42 -22.13 11.59
CA VAL A 124 -9.67 -21.50 11.16
C VAL A 124 -9.41 -20.38 10.18
N LEU A 125 -8.44 -19.50 10.48
CA LEU A 125 -8.09 -18.35 9.64
C LEU A 125 -7.47 -18.79 8.30
N GLU A 126 -6.70 -19.88 8.29
CA GLU A 126 -6.10 -20.43 7.07
C GLU A 126 -7.15 -21.03 6.13
N VAL A 127 -8.23 -21.60 6.66
CA VAL A 127 -9.39 -22.09 5.87
C VAL A 127 -10.23 -20.92 5.34
N LEU A 128 -10.42 -19.88 6.16
CA LEU A 128 -11.25 -18.72 5.75
C LEU A 128 -10.53 -17.76 4.77
N ARG A 129 -9.21 -17.66 4.87
CA ARG A 129 -8.39 -16.73 4.08
C ARG A 129 -8.56 -16.86 2.55
N PRO A 130 -8.64 -18.06 1.95
CA PRO A 130 -8.83 -18.20 0.50
C PRO A 130 -10.20 -17.75 0.00
N ILE A 131 -11.19 -17.57 0.88
CA ILE A 131 -12.53 -17.14 0.48
C ILE A 131 -12.44 -15.67 0.05
N PRO A 132 -12.76 -15.35 -1.23
CA PRO A 132 -12.78 -13.96 -1.68
C PRO A 132 -13.84 -13.17 -0.91
N ALA A 133 -13.48 -12.05 -0.29
CA ALA A 133 -14.43 -11.23 0.47
C ALA A 133 -15.65 -10.82 -0.37
N ILE A 134 -15.44 -10.55 -1.67
CA ILE A 134 -16.53 -10.22 -2.59
C ILE A 134 -17.57 -11.34 -2.74
N ALA A 135 -17.17 -12.59 -2.65
CA ALA A 135 -18.11 -13.73 -2.74
C ALA A 135 -19.04 -13.83 -1.52
N LEU A 136 -18.67 -13.19 -0.41
CA LEU A 136 -19.49 -13.14 0.80
C LEU A 136 -20.57 -12.05 0.76
N VAL A 137 -20.59 -11.17 -0.25
CA VAL A 137 -21.55 -10.05 -0.33
C VAL A 137 -23.02 -10.51 -0.23
N PRO A 138 -23.52 -11.49 -1.01
CA PRO A 138 -24.89 -11.94 -0.89
C PRO A 138 -25.20 -12.51 0.50
N VAL A 139 -24.26 -13.22 1.10
CA VAL A 139 -24.43 -13.80 2.45
C VAL A 139 -24.47 -12.69 3.50
N ALA A 140 -23.60 -11.68 3.38
CA ALA A 140 -23.59 -10.55 4.30
C ALA A 140 -24.90 -9.75 4.26
N ILE A 141 -25.43 -9.47 3.06
CA ILE A 141 -26.70 -8.77 2.91
C ILE A 141 -27.86 -9.54 3.57
N LEU A 142 -27.84 -10.88 3.50
CA LEU A 142 -28.86 -11.71 4.14
C LEU A 142 -28.67 -11.83 5.67
N MET A 143 -27.44 -11.77 6.15
CA MET A 143 -27.10 -12.06 7.53
C MET A 143 -27.22 -10.83 8.44
N PHE A 144 -26.99 -9.63 7.92
CA PHE A 144 -27.06 -8.40 8.70
C PHE A 144 -28.42 -7.72 8.59
N PRO A 145 -28.90 -7.05 9.67
CA PRO A 145 -30.18 -6.36 9.68
C PRO A 145 -30.27 -5.18 8.69
N SER A 146 -29.14 -4.62 8.28
CA SER A 146 -29.09 -3.53 7.30
C SER A 146 -27.98 -3.75 6.27
N ASN A 147 -28.21 -3.26 5.04
CA ASN A 147 -27.21 -3.29 3.98
C ASN A 147 -25.90 -2.59 4.39
N GLU A 148 -26.00 -1.49 5.16
CA GLU A 148 -24.83 -0.75 5.68
C GLU A 148 -23.89 -1.65 6.48
N GLN A 149 -24.45 -2.42 7.42
CA GLN A 149 -23.65 -3.33 8.23
C GLN A 149 -23.04 -4.45 7.39
N GLY A 150 -23.80 -4.96 6.42
CA GLY A 150 -23.30 -5.96 5.46
C GLY A 150 -22.10 -5.43 4.65
N ILE A 151 -22.19 -4.21 4.10
CA ILE A 151 -21.12 -3.59 3.33
C ILE A 151 -19.88 -3.32 4.21
N VAL A 152 -20.07 -2.80 5.43
CA VAL A 152 -18.99 -2.58 6.40
C VAL A 152 -18.30 -3.90 6.77
N PHE A 153 -19.06 -4.99 6.97
CA PHE A 153 -18.52 -6.32 7.24
C PHE A 153 -17.69 -6.86 6.07
N ILE A 154 -18.12 -6.69 4.84
CA ILE A 154 -17.34 -7.08 3.65
C ILE A 154 -16.05 -6.29 3.56
N THR A 155 -16.13 -4.97 3.77
CA THR A 155 -14.97 -4.07 3.78
C THR A 155 -13.98 -4.46 4.87
N PHE A 156 -14.50 -4.77 6.07
CA PHE A 156 -13.72 -5.29 7.20
C PHE A 156 -13.00 -6.59 6.80
N THR A 157 -13.72 -7.57 6.27
CA THR A 157 -13.18 -8.88 5.90
C THR A 157 -12.08 -8.74 4.85
N ALA A 158 -12.26 -7.86 3.89
CA ALA A 158 -11.30 -7.58 2.82
C ALA A 158 -9.95 -7.05 3.34
N ALA A 159 -9.98 -6.13 4.32
CA ALA A 159 -8.76 -5.57 4.92
C ALA A 159 -8.18 -6.43 6.03
N PHE A 160 -8.99 -7.20 6.74
CA PHE A 160 -8.60 -7.94 7.93
C PHE A 160 -7.45 -8.93 7.65
N PHE A 161 -7.58 -9.76 6.62
CA PHE A 161 -6.56 -10.78 6.31
C PHE A 161 -5.20 -10.18 5.90
N PRO A 162 -5.11 -9.20 4.98
CA PRO A 162 -3.85 -8.53 4.68
C PRO A 162 -3.16 -7.93 5.91
N VAL A 163 -3.94 -7.25 6.78
CA VAL A 163 -3.41 -6.63 7.99
C VAL A 163 -2.94 -7.68 8.99
N LEU A 164 -3.74 -8.71 9.24
CA LEU A 164 -3.42 -9.81 10.16
C LEU A 164 -2.13 -10.53 9.74
N VAL A 165 -2.03 -10.92 8.48
CA VAL A 165 -0.89 -11.70 7.96
C VAL A 165 0.39 -10.86 8.00
N SER A 166 0.31 -9.60 7.56
CA SER A 166 1.46 -8.69 7.58
C SER A 166 1.92 -8.41 9.01
N THR A 167 0.99 -8.22 9.95
CA THR A 167 1.29 -8.04 11.38
C THR A 167 1.97 -9.26 11.96
N ARG A 168 1.39 -10.46 11.74
CA ARG A 168 1.96 -11.74 12.21
C ARG A 168 3.40 -11.90 11.71
N HIS A 169 3.65 -11.64 10.44
CA HIS A 169 4.99 -11.75 9.84
C HIS A 169 5.95 -10.71 10.41
N ALA A 170 5.52 -9.46 10.53
CA ALA A 170 6.34 -8.38 11.06
C ALA A 170 6.76 -8.63 12.52
N VAL A 171 5.84 -9.11 13.36
CA VAL A 171 6.14 -9.44 14.76
C VAL A 171 7.08 -10.64 14.87
N ARG A 172 6.90 -11.67 14.04
CA ARG A 172 7.79 -12.86 14.05
C ARG A 172 9.19 -12.59 13.50
N ALA A 173 9.36 -11.55 12.67
CA ALA A 173 10.65 -11.16 12.11
C ALA A 173 11.52 -10.36 13.08
N LEU A 174 11.01 -9.97 14.25
CA LEU A 174 11.78 -9.22 15.24
C LEU A 174 12.84 -10.11 15.89
N SER A 175 14.04 -9.54 16.10
CA SER A 175 15.12 -10.23 16.80
C SER A 175 14.77 -10.41 18.28
N PRO A 176 14.87 -11.65 18.83
CA PRO A 176 14.64 -11.91 20.25
C PRO A 176 15.54 -11.11 21.20
N VAL A 177 16.74 -10.73 20.73
CA VAL A 177 17.70 -9.96 21.51
C VAL A 177 17.15 -8.64 22.05
N TRP A 178 16.29 -7.98 21.28
CA TRP A 178 15.66 -6.73 21.72
C TRP A 178 14.67 -6.92 22.87
N GLU A 179 13.97 -8.03 22.86
CA GLU A 179 13.04 -8.40 23.92
C GLU A 179 13.80 -8.80 25.20
N GLU A 180 14.85 -9.62 25.05
CA GLU A 180 15.71 -10.03 26.14
C GLU A 180 16.38 -8.83 26.82
N ALA A 181 16.82 -7.82 26.06
CA ALA A 181 17.39 -6.60 26.61
C ALA A 181 16.41 -5.86 27.53
N VAL A 182 15.12 -5.77 27.17
CA VAL A 182 14.12 -5.11 28.02
C VAL A 182 13.81 -5.95 29.26
N LEU A 183 13.76 -7.27 29.12
CA LEU A 183 13.50 -8.19 30.24
C LEU A 183 14.65 -8.16 31.26
N THR A 184 15.91 -8.14 30.82
CA THR A 184 17.10 -8.06 31.70
C THR A 184 17.17 -6.74 32.45
N MET A 185 16.63 -5.67 31.88
CA MET A 185 16.49 -4.37 32.56
C MET A 185 15.27 -4.31 33.51
N GLY A 186 14.60 -5.44 33.78
CA GLY A 186 13.45 -5.51 34.68
C GLY A 186 12.11 -5.11 34.04
N GLY A 187 12.05 -5.00 32.72
CA GLY A 187 10.82 -4.70 32.00
C GLY A 187 9.87 -5.91 31.97
N GLY A 188 8.57 -5.68 32.22
CA GLY A 188 7.54 -6.72 32.12
C GLY A 188 7.07 -6.95 30.67
N ARG A 189 6.26 -7.99 30.44
CA ARG A 189 5.74 -8.39 29.11
C ARG A 189 4.98 -7.28 28.38
N TRP A 190 4.22 -6.44 29.10
CA TRP A 190 3.52 -5.31 28.51
C TRP A 190 4.46 -4.20 28.04
N ARG A 191 5.56 -4.02 28.77
CA ARG A 191 6.61 -3.07 28.36
C ARG A 191 7.34 -3.56 27.10
N VAL A 192 7.62 -4.85 27.00
CA VAL A 192 8.17 -5.46 25.78
C VAL A 192 7.21 -5.25 24.60
N LEU A 193 5.91 -5.48 24.79
CA LEU A 193 4.90 -5.30 23.73
C LEU A 193 4.86 -3.84 23.24
N GLY A 194 4.80 -2.88 24.14
CA GLY A 194 4.64 -1.46 23.80
C GLY A 194 5.91 -0.77 23.32
N SER A 195 7.11 -1.17 23.81
CA SER A 195 8.37 -0.48 23.49
C SER A 195 9.23 -1.20 22.44
N VAL A 196 9.02 -2.49 22.22
CA VAL A 196 9.81 -3.28 21.24
C VAL A 196 8.93 -3.84 20.15
N VAL A 197 7.90 -4.62 20.51
CA VAL A 197 7.15 -5.42 19.54
C VAL A 197 6.34 -4.54 18.60
N LEU A 198 5.46 -3.69 19.15
CA LEU A 198 4.61 -2.82 18.31
C LEU A 198 5.42 -1.80 17.50
N PRO A 199 6.38 -1.05 18.10
CA PRO A 199 7.20 -0.14 17.32
C PRO A 199 8.07 -0.84 16.28
N GLY A 200 8.67 -1.98 16.63
CA GLY A 200 9.53 -2.74 15.72
C GLY A 200 8.78 -3.37 14.55
N ALA A 201 7.55 -3.84 14.79
CA ALA A 201 6.69 -4.42 13.75
C ALA A 201 5.95 -3.36 12.90
N LEU A 202 5.95 -2.10 13.32
CA LEU A 202 5.16 -1.03 12.71
C LEU A 202 5.35 -0.89 11.20
N PRO A 203 6.56 -0.99 10.61
CA PRO A 203 6.72 -0.92 9.15
C PRO A 203 5.97 -2.01 8.40
N GLY A 204 5.99 -3.24 8.92
CA GLY A 204 5.26 -4.36 8.33
C GLY A 204 3.75 -4.24 8.52
N ILE A 205 3.30 -3.74 9.68
CA ILE A 205 1.89 -3.43 9.94
C ILE A 205 1.38 -2.40 8.93
N LEU A 206 2.13 -1.32 8.71
CA LEU A 206 1.79 -0.28 7.75
C LEU A 206 1.74 -0.80 6.30
N GLY A 207 2.64 -1.72 5.95
CA GLY A 207 2.57 -2.44 4.68
C GLY A 207 1.25 -3.20 4.51
N GLY A 208 0.83 -3.92 5.56
CA GLY A 208 -0.47 -4.61 5.59
C GLY A 208 -1.66 -3.66 5.48
N LEU A 209 -1.62 -2.53 6.18
CA LEU A 209 -2.64 -1.50 6.12
C LEU A 209 -2.76 -0.89 4.71
N SER A 210 -1.63 -0.61 4.05
CA SER A 210 -1.64 -0.08 2.68
C SER A 210 -2.23 -1.06 1.67
N VAL A 211 -1.98 -2.35 1.81
CA VAL A 211 -2.64 -3.38 0.99
C VAL A 211 -4.11 -3.49 1.35
N GLY A 212 -4.43 -3.51 2.64
CA GLY A 212 -5.79 -3.65 3.16
C GLY A 212 -6.74 -2.55 2.64
N ILE A 213 -6.33 -1.28 2.68
CA ILE A 213 -7.17 -0.18 2.18
C ILE A 213 -7.45 -0.32 0.67
N GLY A 214 -6.46 -0.74 -0.12
CA GLY A 214 -6.65 -0.96 -1.56
C GLY A 214 -7.64 -2.08 -1.86
N VAL A 215 -7.57 -3.21 -1.15
CA VAL A 215 -8.51 -4.32 -1.33
C VAL A 215 -9.91 -3.94 -0.81
N SER A 216 -10.00 -3.14 0.24
CA SER A 216 -11.27 -2.62 0.77
C SER A 216 -12.04 -1.81 -0.27
N TRP A 217 -11.37 -0.98 -1.07
CA TRP A 217 -12.02 -0.24 -2.15
C TRP A 217 -12.67 -1.15 -3.18
N ILE A 218 -11.98 -2.21 -3.61
CA ILE A 218 -12.55 -3.17 -4.55
C ILE A 218 -13.81 -3.81 -3.98
N CYS A 219 -13.77 -4.18 -2.70
CA CYS A 219 -14.87 -4.89 -2.06
C CYS A 219 -16.07 -3.99 -1.71
N VAL A 220 -15.82 -2.74 -1.26
CA VAL A 220 -16.92 -1.81 -0.95
C VAL A 220 -17.69 -1.44 -2.20
N ILE A 221 -17.01 -1.11 -3.30
CA ILE A 221 -17.65 -0.78 -4.57
C ILE A 221 -18.50 -1.95 -5.09
N SER A 222 -17.93 -3.16 -5.07
CA SER A 222 -18.67 -4.36 -5.48
C SER A 222 -19.88 -4.65 -4.59
N ALA A 223 -19.76 -4.45 -3.28
CA ALA A 223 -20.86 -4.61 -2.35
C ALA A 223 -21.96 -3.57 -2.56
N GLU A 224 -21.62 -2.32 -2.82
CA GLU A 224 -22.56 -1.27 -3.17
C GLU A 224 -23.32 -1.57 -4.47
N MET A 225 -22.63 -2.05 -5.50
CA MET A 225 -23.25 -2.43 -6.77
C MET A 225 -24.25 -3.57 -6.60
N ILE A 226 -23.97 -4.54 -5.72
CA ILE A 226 -24.84 -5.71 -5.50
C ILE A 226 -25.98 -5.39 -4.54
N SER A 227 -25.73 -4.59 -3.49
CA SER A 227 -26.72 -4.27 -2.45
C SER A 227 -27.85 -3.38 -2.94
N GLY A 228 -27.65 -2.65 -4.05
CA GLY A 228 -28.64 -1.73 -4.60
C GLY A 228 -28.97 -0.53 -3.71
N ALA A 229 -28.08 -0.21 -2.75
CA ALA A 229 -28.18 0.94 -1.84
C ALA A 229 -27.34 2.11 -2.35
N TYR A 230 -27.32 3.23 -1.62
CA TYR A 230 -26.56 4.43 -1.95
C TYR A 230 -25.04 4.20 -2.00
N GLY A 231 -24.30 5.13 -2.62
CA GLY A 231 -22.86 5.14 -2.70
C GLY A 231 -22.34 5.28 -4.13
N VAL A 232 -21.03 5.57 -4.27
CA VAL A 232 -20.39 5.80 -5.57
C VAL A 232 -20.44 4.55 -6.46
N GLY A 233 -20.28 3.36 -5.86
CA GLY A 233 -20.39 2.09 -6.58
C GLY A 233 -21.81 1.83 -7.10
N TYR A 234 -22.82 2.05 -6.27
CA TYR A 234 -24.21 1.93 -6.65
C TYR A 234 -24.57 2.93 -7.76
N ARG A 235 -24.19 4.19 -7.64
CA ARG A 235 -24.41 5.21 -8.65
C ARG A 235 -23.77 4.82 -9.99
N THR A 236 -22.53 4.36 -9.96
CA THR A 236 -21.82 3.89 -11.17
C THR A 236 -22.57 2.73 -11.85
N TRP A 237 -23.15 1.82 -11.06
CA TRP A 237 -23.97 0.72 -11.58
C TRP A 237 -25.28 1.21 -12.18
N GLN A 238 -25.96 2.16 -11.53
CA GLN A 238 -27.17 2.81 -12.07
C GLN A 238 -26.87 3.49 -13.42
N ASP A 239 -25.82 4.30 -13.48
CA ASP A 239 -25.42 4.97 -14.72
C ASP A 239 -25.19 3.97 -15.85
N TYR A 240 -24.55 2.84 -15.54
CA TYR A 240 -24.36 1.75 -16.50
C TYR A 240 -25.71 1.16 -16.98
N THR A 241 -26.66 0.96 -16.09
CA THR A 241 -27.96 0.35 -16.45
C THR A 241 -28.83 1.24 -17.32
N ILE A 242 -28.71 2.57 -17.17
CA ILE A 242 -29.43 3.57 -17.99
C ILE A 242 -28.64 4.00 -19.22
N VAL A 243 -27.46 3.39 -19.47
CA VAL A 243 -26.58 3.66 -20.62
C VAL A 243 -25.98 5.09 -20.58
N ASP A 244 -25.86 5.68 -19.39
CA ASP A 244 -25.12 6.93 -19.16
C ASP A 244 -23.64 6.65 -18.99
N TYR A 245 -22.94 6.45 -20.10
CA TYR A 245 -21.50 6.16 -20.06
C TYR A 245 -20.63 7.30 -19.50
N PRO A 246 -20.87 8.59 -19.79
CA PRO A 246 -20.16 9.69 -19.12
C PRO A 246 -20.26 9.58 -17.59
N GLY A 247 -21.44 9.28 -17.04
CA GLY A 247 -21.65 9.08 -15.62
C GLY A 247 -20.87 7.90 -15.05
N VAL A 248 -20.81 6.78 -15.77
CA VAL A 248 -19.97 5.62 -15.38
C VAL A 248 -18.50 6.03 -15.24
N PHE A 249 -17.96 6.78 -16.21
CA PHE A 249 -16.57 7.26 -16.17
C PHE A 249 -16.32 8.26 -15.05
N VAL A 250 -17.29 9.10 -14.73
CA VAL A 250 -17.23 9.98 -13.55
C VAL A 250 -17.14 9.14 -12.27
N GLY A 251 -17.98 8.12 -12.11
CA GLY A 251 -17.92 7.20 -10.99
C GLY A 251 -16.57 6.51 -10.87
N MET A 252 -16.05 5.93 -11.96
CA MET A 252 -14.73 5.30 -11.99
C MET A 252 -13.59 6.26 -11.61
N THR A 253 -13.65 7.51 -12.10
CA THR A 253 -12.65 8.55 -11.78
C THR A 253 -12.72 8.93 -10.31
N THR A 254 -13.93 9.09 -9.77
CA THR A 254 -14.17 9.38 -8.34
C THR A 254 -13.62 8.26 -7.46
N ILE A 255 -13.91 7.00 -7.78
CA ILE A 255 -13.39 5.82 -7.05
C ILE A 255 -11.85 5.82 -7.08
N GLY A 256 -11.25 6.04 -8.25
CA GLY A 256 -9.80 6.10 -8.39
C GLY A 256 -9.17 7.22 -7.57
N LEU A 257 -9.78 8.41 -7.55
CA LEU A 257 -9.30 9.56 -6.80
C LEU A 257 -9.41 9.33 -5.28
N LEU A 258 -10.54 8.82 -4.80
CA LEU A 258 -10.74 8.49 -3.38
C LEU A 258 -9.81 7.36 -2.92
N GLY A 259 -9.65 6.34 -3.74
CA GLY A 259 -8.72 5.24 -3.48
C GLY A 259 -7.29 5.73 -3.37
N TRP A 260 -6.85 6.58 -4.29
CA TRP A 260 -5.53 7.20 -4.24
C TRP A 260 -5.37 8.11 -3.01
N LEU A 261 -6.36 8.93 -2.68
CA LEU A 261 -6.33 9.85 -1.54
C LEU A 261 -6.22 9.10 -0.21
N THR A 262 -7.06 8.10 0.00
CA THR A 262 -7.08 7.29 1.23
C THR A 262 -5.81 6.45 1.38
N SER A 263 -5.33 5.82 0.30
CA SER A 263 -4.06 5.08 0.31
C SER A 263 -2.88 6.00 0.62
N THR A 264 -2.85 7.19 0.01
CA THR A 264 -1.83 8.21 0.30
C THR A 264 -1.90 8.69 1.75
N ALA A 265 -3.10 8.86 2.30
CA ALA A 265 -3.28 9.24 3.71
C ALA A 265 -2.72 8.17 4.66
N VAL A 266 -2.98 6.89 4.40
CA VAL A 266 -2.41 5.76 5.16
C VAL A 266 -0.89 5.74 5.08
N GLU A 267 -0.32 5.93 3.88
CA GLU A 267 1.14 6.00 3.70
C GLU A 267 1.76 7.21 4.44
N LEU A 268 1.15 8.39 4.34
CA LEU A 268 1.65 9.59 5.02
C LEU A 268 1.58 9.45 6.54
N ALA A 269 0.49 8.89 7.07
CA ALA A 269 0.37 8.55 8.48
C ALA A 269 1.48 7.56 8.88
N GLY A 270 1.70 6.53 8.07
CA GLY A 270 2.78 5.57 8.27
C GLY A 270 4.17 6.21 8.30
N ARG A 271 4.47 7.08 7.34
CA ARG A 271 5.76 7.81 7.28
C ARG A 271 5.97 8.73 8.48
N ARG A 272 4.91 9.28 9.06
CA ARG A 272 4.99 10.09 10.29
C ARG A 272 5.23 9.21 11.51
N LEU A 273 4.55 8.09 11.60
CA LEU A 273 4.66 7.13 12.69
C LEU A 273 6.01 6.38 12.71
N THR A 274 6.70 6.26 11.57
CA THR A 274 8.00 5.57 11.44
C THR A 274 9.20 6.51 11.28
N ARG A 275 9.07 7.75 11.72
CA ARG A 275 10.13 8.79 11.54
C ARG A 275 11.47 8.43 12.16
N TRP A 276 11.49 7.59 13.19
CA TRP A 276 12.71 7.13 13.88
C TRP A 276 13.45 6.02 13.16
N LEU A 277 12.84 5.39 12.15
CA LEU A 277 13.50 4.33 11.39
C LEU A 277 14.35 4.93 10.26
N PRO A 278 15.62 4.44 10.08
CA PRO A 278 16.42 4.80 8.92
C PRO A 278 15.67 4.47 7.64
N ARG A 279 15.59 5.41 6.72
CA ARG A 279 14.98 5.14 5.41
C ARG A 279 15.84 4.13 4.67
N THR A 280 15.37 2.90 4.52
CA THR A 280 15.93 1.84 3.68
C THR A 280 15.86 2.28 2.20
N GLY A 281 16.73 3.18 1.80
CA GLY A 281 16.78 3.75 0.45
C GLY A 281 18.09 4.49 0.19
N ALA A 282 18.88 4.71 1.25
CA ALA A 282 20.31 5.02 1.07
C ALA A 282 21.00 3.68 0.82
N ALA A 283 21.38 3.42 -0.45
CA ALA A 283 22.19 2.28 -0.81
C ALA A 283 23.33 2.17 0.22
N GLU A 284 23.34 1.04 0.94
CA GLU A 284 24.47 0.67 1.77
C GLU A 284 25.71 0.82 0.91
N PRO A 285 26.74 1.57 1.34
CA PRO A 285 27.97 1.69 0.56
C PRO A 285 28.46 0.27 0.32
N ALA A 286 28.49 -0.14 -0.96
CA ALA A 286 28.93 -1.48 -1.34
C ALA A 286 30.22 -1.80 -0.57
N ALA A 287 30.18 -2.82 0.28
CA ALA A 287 31.32 -3.31 1.02
C ALA A 287 32.50 -3.46 0.03
N PRO A 288 33.71 -2.97 0.36
CA PRO A 288 34.82 -3.07 -0.54
C PRO A 288 35.06 -4.53 -0.90
N ARG A 289 34.90 -4.86 -2.19
CA ARG A 289 35.16 -6.22 -2.69
C ARG A 289 36.57 -6.64 -2.24
N PRO A 290 36.71 -7.84 -1.60
CA PRO A 290 38.03 -8.33 -1.23
C PRO A 290 38.88 -8.41 -2.50
N ARG A 291 40.03 -7.74 -2.48
CA ARG A 291 41.02 -7.81 -3.57
C ARG A 291 41.40 -9.27 -3.76
N ARG A 292 41.06 -9.84 -4.92
CA ARG A 292 41.62 -11.13 -5.36
C ARG A 292 43.12 -11.04 -5.24
N ARG A 293 43.69 -11.78 -4.29
CA ARG A 293 45.13 -12.03 -4.23
C ARG A 293 45.51 -12.73 -5.54
N LYS A 294 46.29 -12.05 -6.39
CA LYS A 294 46.94 -12.71 -7.51
C LYS A 294 47.88 -13.73 -6.88
N GLU A 295 47.54 -14.99 -7.02
CA GLU A 295 48.48 -16.08 -6.78
C GLU A 295 49.65 -15.88 -7.76
N ALA A 296 50.80 -15.54 -7.23
CA ALA A 296 52.05 -15.52 -7.96
C ALA A 296 52.35 -16.97 -8.33
N GLY A 297 52.35 -17.26 -9.62
CA GLY A 297 52.83 -18.54 -10.12
C GLY A 297 54.31 -18.69 -9.73
N THR A 298 54.60 -19.81 -9.14
CA THR A 298 55.96 -20.36 -8.98
C THR A 298 56.37 -21.09 -10.22
N PRO A 299 57.63 -20.97 -10.66
CA PRO A 299 58.19 -21.66 -11.82
C PRO A 299 58.29 -23.18 -11.66
#